data_445e53c89cd985fd8040e7679435198d
#
_entry.id   445e53c89cd985fd8040e7679435198d
#
_cell.length_a   1.000
_cell.length_b   1.000
_cell.length_c   1.000
_cell.angle_alpha   90.00
_cell.angle_beta   90.00
_cell.angle_gamma   90.00
#
_symmetry.space_group_name_H-M   'P 1'
#
loop_
_entity.id
_entity.type
_entity.pdbx_description
1 polymer ?
#
loop_
_entity_poly.entity_id
_entity_poly.type
_entity_poly.pdbx_seq_one_letter_code
_entity_poly.pdbx_strand_id
1 'polypeptide(L)'
;MVYDSYRKERISHWDTIAKQSDTWKGWRRYYHGRLKLIYRSLVSPNQNVLELGCGKGDLLAPLNPRKGVGVDFSKEMILRAEKRYPQIRFIHSDVHEFESDEKFDVIILSDLINDLWDVQNVLDIVRKISAPSTRLVINFYSRLWQIPLNIARALGIAKPLLPQNWLTVEDVENLMILSEFEIIRHSEEILLPINLPIFSQMANRYMVKSWPLKYLALTNIMVARPVHFCQLTERKPTVSIVVPARNEAGNISQIFKSTPELGFGTELIFVEGHSKDDTYKTVEKAIKDHPDCKCKLLKQSGNGKGD
;
A
#
# COMPACT_ATOMS: atom_id res chain seq x y z
N MET A 1 -2.45 -27.55 -20.17
CA MET A 1 -2.03 -27.23 -21.56
C MET A 1 -2.01 -25.73 -21.86
N VAL A 2 -3.09 -24.98 -21.74
CA VAL A 2 -3.09 -23.55 -22.10
C VAL A 2 -2.29 -22.71 -21.09
N TYR A 3 -2.46 -22.93 -19.79
CA TYR A 3 -1.69 -22.26 -18.74
C TYR A 3 -0.18 -22.55 -18.84
N ASP A 4 0.21 -23.79 -19.06
CA ASP A 4 1.63 -24.16 -19.18
C ASP A 4 2.31 -23.46 -20.35
N SER A 5 1.63 -23.34 -21.48
CA SER A 5 2.11 -22.60 -22.65
C SER A 5 2.30 -21.12 -22.33
N TYR A 6 1.31 -20.50 -21.71
CA TYR A 6 1.34 -19.12 -21.24
C TYR A 6 2.51 -18.86 -20.29
N ARG A 7 2.67 -19.73 -19.28
CA ARG A 7 3.75 -19.64 -18.29
C ARG A 7 5.13 -19.77 -18.96
N LYS A 8 5.32 -20.76 -19.83
CA LYS A 8 6.60 -20.96 -20.55
C LYS A 8 6.99 -19.76 -21.40
N GLU A 9 6.05 -19.17 -22.13
CA GLU A 9 6.28 -18.00 -22.96
C GLU A 9 6.74 -16.80 -22.10
N ARG A 10 6.10 -16.56 -20.94
CA ARG A 10 6.46 -15.48 -20.02
C ARG A 10 7.82 -15.71 -19.37
N ILE A 11 8.10 -16.91 -18.89
CA ILE A 11 9.42 -17.25 -18.33
C ILE A 11 10.51 -16.99 -19.36
N SER A 12 10.35 -17.47 -20.59
CA SER A 12 11.33 -17.27 -21.68
C SER A 12 11.54 -15.80 -21.99
N HIS A 13 10.44 -15.02 -22.03
CA HIS A 13 10.51 -13.57 -22.27
C HIS A 13 11.28 -12.83 -21.16
N TRP A 14 10.94 -13.08 -19.89
CA TRP A 14 11.55 -12.41 -18.76
C TRP A 14 13.00 -12.85 -18.51
N ASP A 15 13.32 -14.12 -18.75
CA ASP A 15 14.71 -14.62 -18.75
C ASP A 15 15.56 -13.93 -19.82
N THR A 16 14.99 -13.71 -21.01
CA THR A 16 15.68 -12.98 -22.07
C THR A 16 15.91 -11.52 -21.69
N ILE A 17 14.90 -10.84 -21.09
CA ILE A 17 15.05 -9.47 -20.60
C ILE A 17 16.09 -9.41 -19.47
N ALA A 18 16.11 -10.39 -18.58
CA ALA A 18 17.11 -10.46 -17.52
C ALA A 18 18.52 -10.49 -18.06
N LYS A 19 18.78 -11.31 -19.11
CA LYS A 19 20.09 -11.48 -19.75
C LYS A 19 20.55 -10.24 -20.50
N GLN A 20 19.65 -9.44 -21.07
CA GLN A 20 19.99 -8.29 -21.91
C GLN A 20 20.60 -7.10 -21.15
N SER A 21 20.21 -6.88 -19.91
CA SER A 21 20.70 -5.72 -19.15
C SER A 21 20.47 -5.90 -17.65
N ASP A 22 21.46 -5.56 -16.85
CA ASP A 22 21.35 -5.51 -15.39
C ASP A 22 20.60 -4.27 -14.89
N THR A 23 20.49 -3.24 -15.71
CA THR A 23 19.84 -1.98 -15.35
C THR A 23 18.82 -1.56 -16.38
N TRP A 24 17.76 -0.91 -15.91
CA TRP A 24 16.78 -0.29 -16.78
C TRP A 24 17.40 0.88 -17.55
N LYS A 25 17.11 0.97 -18.86
CA LYS A 25 17.59 2.04 -19.73
C LYS A 25 16.44 2.89 -20.25
N GLY A 26 16.76 4.11 -20.72
CA GLY A 26 15.79 5.01 -21.34
C GLY A 26 14.61 5.37 -20.40
N TRP A 27 13.41 5.42 -20.95
CA TRP A 27 12.19 5.76 -20.22
C TRP A 27 11.85 4.79 -19.07
N ARG A 28 12.19 3.51 -19.20
CA ARG A 28 12.00 2.51 -18.13
C ARG A 28 12.80 2.86 -16.87
N ARG A 29 14.02 3.38 -17.01
CA ARG A 29 14.82 3.85 -15.86
C ARG A 29 14.11 4.96 -15.10
N TYR A 30 13.53 5.92 -15.82
CA TYR A 30 12.79 7.02 -15.22
C TYR A 30 11.51 6.51 -14.54
N TYR A 31 10.74 5.67 -15.23
CA TYR A 31 9.51 5.06 -14.71
C TYR A 31 9.76 4.30 -13.38
N HIS A 32 10.70 3.34 -13.38
CA HIS A 32 11.01 2.60 -12.15
C HIS A 32 11.63 3.49 -11.07
N GLY A 33 12.36 4.53 -11.43
CA GLY A 33 12.83 5.55 -10.50
C GLY A 33 11.68 6.29 -9.81
N ARG A 34 10.63 6.63 -10.55
CA ARG A 34 9.42 7.25 -10.00
C ARG A 34 8.64 6.28 -9.10
N LEU A 35 8.46 5.03 -9.55
CA LEU A 35 7.82 4.00 -8.72
C LEU A 35 8.53 3.83 -7.37
N LYS A 36 9.85 3.76 -7.35
CA LYS A 36 10.62 3.69 -6.10
C LYS A 36 10.30 4.82 -5.13
N LEU A 37 10.19 6.06 -5.63
CA LEU A 37 9.85 7.21 -4.79
C LEU A 37 8.42 7.10 -4.23
N ILE A 38 7.47 6.65 -5.05
CA ILE A 38 6.08 6.46 -4.64
C ILE A 38 6.00 5.36 -3.57
N TYR A 39 6.59 4.19 -3.83
CA TYR A 39 6.58 3.08 -2.87
C TYR A 39 7.27 3.42 -1.55
N ARG A 40 8.37 4.20 -1.58
CA ARG A 40 9.00 4.72 -0.36
C ARG A 40 8.10 5.63 0.47
N SER A 41 7.12 6.29 -0.14
CA SER A 41 6.14 7.10 0.59
C SER A 41 4.97 6.27 1.14
N LEU A 42 4.75 5.07 0.61
CA LEU A 42 3.66 4.17 1.00
C LEU A 42 4.11 3.10 2.00
N VAL A 43 5.37 2.69 1.92
CA VAL A 43 5.96 1.61 2.74
C VAL A 43 6.99 2.20 3.68
N SER A 44 6.73 2.10 4.98
CA SER A 44 7.67 2.56 6.00
C SER A 44 8.90 1.64 6.05
N PRO A 45 10.10 2.15 6.36
CA PRO A 45 11.27 1.31 6.56
C PRO A 45 11.07 0.35 7.75
N ASN A 46 11.91 -0.67 7.84
CA ASN A 46 11.90 -1.67 8.91
C ASN A 46 10.62 -2.51 9.03
N GLN A 47 9.83 -2.62 7.97
CA GLN A 47 8.68 -3.54 7.89
C GLN A 47 9.10 -4.89 7.30
N ASN A 48 8.30 -5.93 7.55
CA ASN A 48 8.39 -7.21 6.83
C ASN A 48 7.64 -7.05 5.50
N VAL A 49 8.34 -7.13 4.39
CA VAL A 49 7.80 -6.84 3.06
C VAL A 49 7.94 -8.05 2.15
N LEU A 50 6.84 -8.45 1.52
CA LEU A 50 6.81 -9.43 0.43
C LEU A 50 6.56 -8.69 -0.88
N GLU A 51 7.36 -8.95 -1.91
CA GLU A 51 7.10 -8.52 -3.29
C GLU A 51 6.87 -9.76 -4.17
N LEU A 52 5.66 -9.88 -4.72
CA LEU A 52 5.30 -10.88 -5.73
C LEU A 52 5.58 -10.30 -7.12
N GLY A 53 6.32 -11.07 -7.97
CA GLY A 53 6.83 -10.57 -9.23
C GLY A 53 8.00 -9.59 -9.04
N CYS A 54 8.93 -9.92 -8.14
CA CYS A 54 9.99 -8.99 -7.72
C CYS A 54 11.06 -8.68 -8.78
N GLY A 55 11.09 -9.43 -9.88
CA GLY A 55 12.11 -9.29 -10.90
C GLY A 55 13.54 -9.36 -10.29
N LYS A 56 14.33 -8.31 -10.54
CA LYS A 56 15.70 -8.20 -10.02
C LYS A 56 15.81 -7.60 -8.61
N GLY A 57 14.70 -7.47 -7.90
CA GLY A 57 14.65 -6.88 -6.56
C GLY A 57 14.85 -5.35 -6.51
N ASP A 58 14.76 -4.69 -7.66
CA ASP A 58 15.08 -3.27 -7.80
C ASP A 58 14.08 -2.34 -7.08
N LEU A 59 12.88 -2.82 -6.76
CA LEU A 59 11.90 -2.09 -5.96
C LEU A 59 12.01 -2.45 -4.48
N LEU A 60 12.08 -3.73 -4.14
CA LEU A 60 12.08 -4.22 -2.76
C LEU A 60 13.28 -3.74 -1.95
N ALA A 61 14.49 -3.86 -2.49
CA ALA A 61 15.72 -3.54 -1.77
C ALA A 61 15.80 -2.07 -1.31
N PRO A 62 15.45 -1.07 -2.15
CA PRO A 62 15.45 0.33 -1.74
C PRO A 62 14.41 0.71 -0.68
N LEU A 63 13.44 -0.15 -0.36
CA LEU A 63 12.46 0.10 0.71
C LEU A 63 13.05 -0.13 2.09
N ASN A 64 14.26 -0.69 2.18
CA ASN A 64 14.97 -0.99 3.42
C ASN A 64 14.09 -1.80 4.42
N PRO A 65 13.58 -2.98 4.00
CA PRO A 65 12.75 -3.80 4.86
C PRO A 65 13.55 -4.40 6.02
N ARG A 66 12.90 -4.66 7.17
CA ARG A 66 13.47 -5.46 8.25
C ARG A 66 13.68 -6.91 7.77
N LYS A 67 12.69 -7.45 7.10
CA LYS A 67 12.72 -8.72 6.40
C LYS A 67 12.10 -8.53 5.02
N GLY A 68 12.90 -8.67 3.97
CA GLY A 68 12.45 -8.62 2.58
C GLY A 68 12.38 -10.02 2.00
N VAL A 69 11.26 -10.33 1.36
CA VAL A 69 11.07 -11.55 0.57
C VAL A 69 10.60 -11.16 -0.82
N GLY A 70 11.33 -11.58 -1.85
CA GLY A 70 10.97 -11.40 -3.24
C GLY A 70 10.65 -12.73 -3.91
N VAL A 71 9.56 -12.82 -4.65
CA VAL A 71 9.13 -14.02 -5.38
C VAL A 71 9.06 -13.70 -6.86
N ASP A 72 9.65 -14.53 -7.70
CA ASP A 72 9.55 -14.41 -9.17
C ASP A 72 9.66 -15.78 -9.84
N PHE A 73 8.95 -15.98 -10.94
CA PHE A 73 8.97 -17.23 -11.70
C PHE A 73 10.18 -17.34 -12.65
N SER A 74 10.88 -16.23 -12.92
CA SER A 74 12.09 -16.22 -13.76
C SER A 74 13.32 -16.55 -12.93
N LYS A 75 13.94 -17.68 -13.22
CA LYS A 75 15.20 -18.10 -12.57
C LYS A 75 16.33 -17.09 -12.78
N GLU A 76 16.42 -16.53 -13.98
CA GLU A 76 17.44 -15.53 -14.33
C GLU A 76 17.25 -14.22 -13.57
N MET A 77 15.99 -13.81 -13.31
CA MET A 77 15.70 -12.65 -12.46
C MET A 77 16.16 -12.89 -11.02
N ILE A 78 15.80 -14.04 -10.45
CA ILE A 78 16.18 -14.42 -9.08
C ILE A 78 17.70 -14.48 -8.90
N LEU A 79 18.42 -15.15 -9.78
CA LEU A 79 19.89 -15.23 -9.70
C LEU A 79 20.56 -13.84 -9.70
N ARG A 80 20.00 -12.89 -10.46
CA ARG A 80 20.53 -11.52 -10.51
C ARG A 80 20.13 -10.72 -9.27
N ALA A 81 18.94 -10.96 -8.73
CA ALA A 81 18.45 -10.33 -7.51
C ALA A 81 19.30 -10.78 -6.30
N GLU A 82 19.55 -12.07 -6.14
CA GLU A 82 20.41 -12.63 -5.08
C GLU A 82 21.83 -12.08 -5.13
N LYS A 83 22.43 -12.04 -6.33
CA LYS A 83 23.78 -11.48 -6.51
C LYS A 83 23.84 -9.99 -6.14
N ARG A 84 22.77 -9.24 -6.42
CA ARG A 84 22.75 -7.79 -6.24
C ARG A 84 22.37 -7.36 -4.84
N TYR A 85 21.48 -8.14 -4.19
CA TYR A 85 20.92 -7.83 -2.88
C TYR A 85 20.95 -9.05 -1.95
N PRO A 86 22.15 -9.52 -1.55
CA PRO A 86 22.33 -10.76 -0.78
C PRO A 86 21.67 -10.72 0.61
N GLN A 87 21.27 -9.53 1.09
CA GLN A 87 20.57 -9.35 2.37
C GLN A 87 19.05 -9.60 2.26
N ILE A 88 18.51 -9.79 1.05
CA ILE A 88 17.10 -10.07 0.81
C ILE A 88 16.93 -11.54 0.42
N ARG A 89 15.90 -12.18 0.93
CA ARG A 89 15.56 -13.55 0.54
C ARG A 89 14.77 -13.52 -0.76
N PHE A 90 15.27 -14.22 -1.78
CA PHE A 90 14.57 -14.41 -3.04
C PHE A 90 14.11 -15.85 -3.19
N ILE A 91 12.95 -16.05 -3.80
CA ILE A 91 12.32 -17.36 -3.98
C ILE A 91 11.92 -17.50 -5.44
N HIS A 92 12.46 -18.54 -6.09
CA HIS A 92 12.06 -18.92 -7.44
C HIS A 92 10.76 -19.73 -7.37
N SER A 93 9.63 -19.10 -7.61
CA SER A 93 8.29 -19.70 -7.58
C SER A 93 7.33 -18.95 -8.46
N ASP A 94 6.32 -19.66 -8.96
CA ASP A 94 5.14 -19.04 -9.58
C ASP A 94 4.24 -18.45 -8.49
N VAL A 95 3.78 -17.23 -8.71
CA VAL A 95 2.92 -16.54 -7.75
C VAL A 95 1.54 -17.20 -7.61
N HIS A 96 1.07 -17.96 -8.64
CA HIS A 96 -0.18 -18.70 -8.59
C HIS A 96 -0.11 -19.96 -7.72
N GLU A 97 1.10 -20.40 -7.36
CA GLU A 97 1.38 -21.59 -6.55
C GLU A 97 2.11 -21.23 -5.25
N PHE A 98 2.26 -19.92 -4.97
CA PHE A 98 3.04 -19.46 -3.82
C PHE A 98 2.30 -19.68 -2.51
N GLU A 99 2.98 -20.33 -1.57
CA GLU A 99 2.49 -20.57 -0.20
C GLU A 99 3.50 -20.05 0.83
N SER A 100 3.00 -19.54 1.94
CA SER A 100 3.83 -19.09 3.05
C SER A 100 3.04 -19.09 4.36
N ASP A 101 3.66 -19.62 5.41
CA ASP A 101 3.16 -19.50 6.78
C ASP A 101 3.56 -18.15 7.42
N GLU A 102 4.50 -17.45 6.79
CA GLU A 102 4.95 -16.15 7.25
C GLU A 102 3.90 -15.07 6.99
N LYS A 103 3.77 -14.14 7.94
CA LYS A 103 2.93 -12.95 7.79
C LYS A 103 3.80 -11.72 7.51
N PHE A 104 3.29 -10.84 6.66
CA PHE A 104 3.98 -9.64 6.21
C PHE A 104 3.20 -8.39 6.61
N ASP A 105 3.93 -7.32 6.91
CA ASP A 105 3.32 -6.00 7.19
C ASP A 105 2.83 -5.36 5.89
N VAL A 106 3.57 -5.59 4.79
CA VAL A 106 3.23 -5.10 3.45
C VAL A 106 3.45 -6.18 2.41
N ILE A 107 2.48 -6.35 1.50
CA ILE A 107 2.59 -7.18 0.31
C ILE A 107 2.49 -6.27 -0.91
N ILE A 108 3.41 -6.44 -1.86
CA ILE A 108 3.53 -5.61 -3.07
C ILE A 108 3.31 -6.46 -4.31
N LEU A 109 2.43 -5.97 -5.21
CA LEU A 109 2.27 -6.46 -6.58
C LEU A 109 2.56 -5.28 -7.53
N SER A 110 3.82 -5.11 -7.91
CA SER A 110 4.24 -3.98 -8.76
C SER A 110 4.29 -4.38 -10.23
N ASP A 111 3.47 -3.74 -11.07
CA ASP A 111 3.32 -4.02 -12.50
C ASP A 111 3.00 -5.50 -12.82
N LEU A 112 2.53 -6.25 -11.83
CA LEU A 112 2.35 -7.70 -11.93
C LEU A 112 0.96 -8.07 -12.48
N ILE A 113 -0.11 -7.42 -12.00
CA ILE A 113 -1.49 -7.86 -12.32
C ILE A 113 -1.83 -7.79 -13.81
N ASN A 114 -1.16 -6.92 -14.56
CA ASN A 114 -1.29 -6.88 -16.02
C ASN A 114 -0.71 -8.13 -16.72
N ASP A 115 0.16 -8.88 -16.02
CA ASP A 115 0.91 -10.02 -16.57
C ASP A 115 0.50 -11.37 -15.95
N LEU A 116 -0.51 -11.39 -15.09
CA LEU A 116 -1.03 -12.60 -14.45
C LEU A 116 -1.99 -13.35 -15.37
N TRP A 117 -1.99 -14.68 -15.27
CA TRP A 117 -3.00 -15.53 -15.89
C TRP A 117 -4.35 -15.41 -15.19
N ASP A 118 -4.33 -15.51 -13.87
CA ASP A 118 -5.50 -15.44 -13.01
C ASP A 118 -5.23 -14.48 -11.83
N VAL A 119 -5.73 -13.26 -11.97
CA VAL A 119 -5.56 -12.19 -10.97
C VAL A 119 -6.32 -12.54 -9.68
N GLN A 120 -7.53 -13.13 -9.81
CA GLN A 120 -8.34 -13.49 -8.65
C GLN A 120 -7.63 -14.54 -7.78
N ASN A 121 -7.10 -15.61 -8.40
CA ASN A 121 -6.36 -16.63 -7.67
C ASN A 121 -5.16 -16.04 -6.90
N VAL A 122 -4.40 -15.13 -7.51
CA VAL A 122 -3.26 -14.51 -6.83
C VAL A 122 -3.72 -13.61 -5.68
N LEU A 123 -4.83 -12.86 -5.82
CA LEU A 123 -5.39 -12.08 -4.73
C LEU A 123 -5.88 -12.98 -3.58
N ASP A 124 -6.48 -14.14 -3.87
CA ASP A 124 -6.91 -15.12 -2.87
C ASP A 124 -5.70 -15.74 -2.12
N ILE A 125 -4.60 -15.99 -2.82
CA ILE A 125 -3.33 -16.40 -2.20
C ILE A 125 -2.82 -15.29 -1.26
N VAL A 126 -2.78 -14.05 -1.74
CA VAL A 126 -2.38 -12.89 -0.93
C VAL A 126 -3.28 -12.75 0.31
N ARG A 127 -4.60 -13.00 0.15
CA ARG A 127 -5.53 -12.96 1.27
C ARG A 127 -5.20 -13.99 2.36
N LYS A 128 -4.86 -15.22 1.96
CA LYS A 128 -4.49 -16.32 2.89
C LYS A 128 -3.22 -16.00 3.68
N ILE A 129 -2.21 -15.41 3.06
CA ILE A 129 -0.94 -15.05 3.71
C ILE A 129 -0.98 -13.70 4.43
N SER A 130 -2.08 -12.94 4.32
CA SER A 130 -2.26 -11.65 4.99
C SER A 130 -2.65 -11.81 6.46
N ALA A 131 -2.17 -10.90 7.29
CA ALA A 131 -2.64 -10.66 8.65
C ALA A 131 -3.65 -9.49 8.65
N PRO A 132 -4.42 -9.28 9.73
CA PRO A 132 -5.34 -8.14 9.85
C PRO A 132 -4.74 -6.78 9.56
N SER A 133 -3.48 -6.61 9.93
CA SER A 133 -2.74 -5.36 9.77
C SER A 133 -1.97 -5.27 8.46
N THR A 134 -1.96 -6.32 7.64
CA THR A 134 -1.24 -6.33 6.36
C THR A 134 -1.81 -5.29 5.41
N ARG A 135 -0.95 -4.51 4.78
CA ARG A 135 -1.29 -3.63 3.67
C ARG A 135 -0.88 -4.27 2.36
N LEU A 136 -1.83 -4.35 1.43
CA LEU A 136 -1.59 -4.74 0.05
C LEU A 136 -1.41 -3.48 -0.79
N VAL A 137 -0.30 -3.36 -1.49
CA VAL A 137 -0.01 -2.23 -2.39
C VAL A 137 0.16 -2.78 -3.81
N ILE A 138 -0.71 -2.33 -4.70
CA ILE A 138 -0.73 -2.77 -6.10
C ILE A 138 -0.52 -1.55 -6.99
N ASN A 139 0.25 -1.71 -8.06
CA ASN A 139 0.18 -0.78 -9.18
C ASN A 139 -0.01 -1.52 -10.51
N PHE A 140 -0.70 -0.85 -11.42
CA PHE A 140 -1.02 -1.37 -12.74
C PHE A 140 -1.18 -0.24 -13.76
N TYR A 141 -1.01 -0.60 -15.04
CA TYR A 141 -1.15 0.37 -16.13
C TYR A 141 -2.60 0.73 -16.37
N SER A 142 -2.85 2.02 -16.61
CA SER A 142 -4.15 2.51 -17.05
C SER A 142 -4.51 1.95 -18.42
N ARG A 143 -5.73 1.45 -18.57
CA ARG A 143 -6.28 0.93 -19.84
C ARG A 143 -6.21 1.96 -20.97
N LEU A 144 -6.29 3.25 -20.68
CA LEU A 144 -6.17 4.31 -21.68
C LEU A 144 -4.82 4.29 -22.42
N TRP A 145 -3.77 3.75 -21.78
CA TRP A 145 -2.46 3.62 -22.39
C TRP A 145 -2.29 2.41 -23.31
N GLN A 146 -3.29 1.55 -23.41
CA GLN A 146 -3.26 0.40 -24.32
C GLN A 146 -3.02 0.84 -25.77
N ILE A 147 -3.79 1.83 -26.25
CA ILE A 147 -3.70 2.31 -27.63
C ILE A 147 -2.36 3.01 -27.89
N PRO A 148 -1.95 4.04 -27.11
CA PRO A 148 -0.66 4.70 -27.29
C PRO A 148 0.54 3.73 -27.26
N LEU A 149 0.55 2.76 -26.34
CA LEU A 149 1.62 1.77 -26.25
C LEU A 149 1.62 0.80 -27.45
N ASN A 150 0.47 0.40 -27.95
CA ASN A 150 0.39 -0.44 -29.16
C ASN A 150 0.90 0.32 -30.39
N ILE A 151 0.56 1.60 -30.54
CA ILE A 151 1.10 2.45 -31.62
C ILE A 151 2.61 2.60 -31.48
N ALA A 152 3.13 2.89 -30.28
CA ALA A 152 4.56 3.01 -30.05
C ALA A 152 5.33 1.71 -30.36
N ARG A 153 4.70 0.53 -30.13
CA ARG A 153 5.27 -0.77 -30.52
C ARG A 153 5.26 -0.96 -32.04
N ALA A 154 4.15 -0.64 -32.70
CA ALA A 154 4.03 -0.76 -34.16
C ALA A 154 5.06 0.14 -34.88
N LEU A 155 5.40 1.29 -34.30
CA LEU A 155 6.43 2.21 -34.81
C LEU A 155 7.87 1.83 -34.38
N GLY A 156 8.07 0.72 -33.67
CA GLY A 156 9.39 0.30 -33.17
C GLY A 156 9.97 1.18 -32.05
N ILE A 157 9.20 2.14 -31.52
CA ILE A 157 9.61 3.04 -30.43
C ILE A 157 9.61 2.31 -29.08
N ALA A 158 8.67 1.39 -28.87
CA ALA A 158 8.57 0.55 -27.69
C ALA A 158 8.90 -0.91 -28.02
N LYS A 159 9.54 -1.61 -27.07
CA LYS A 159 9.82 -3.04 -27.23
C LYS A 159 8.51 -3.87 -27.26
N PRO A 160 8.48 -4.98 -27.99
CA PRO A 160 7.37 -5.92 -27.92
C PRO A 160 7.15 -6.37 -26.47
N LEU A 161 5.93 -6.32 -26.01
CA LEU A 161 5.48 -6.93 -24.75
C LEU A 161 4.56 -8.09 -25.09
N LEU A 162 4.51 -9.06 -24.21
CA LEU A 162 3.51 -10.11 -24.29
C LEU A 162 2.11 -9.54 -24.12
N PRO A 163 1.05 -10.24 -24.60
CA PRO A 163 -0.32 -9.84 -24.33
C PRO A 163 -0.54 -9.61 -22.84
N GLN A 164 -1.12 -8.47 -22.47
CA GLN A 164 -1.34 -8.06 -21.08
C GLN A 164 -2.84 -7.94 -20.80
N ASN A 165 -3.20 -8.11 -19.53
CA ASN A 165 -4.54 -7.79 -19.05
C ASN A 165 -4.67 -6.27 -18.92
N TRP A 166 -5.53 -5.66 -19.70
CA TRP A 166 -5.84 -4.24 -19.61
C TRP A 166 -7.08 -4.03 -18.73
N LEU A 167 -6.87 -4.13 -17.43
CA LEU A 167 -7.92 -3.96 -16.43
C LEU A 167 -8.21 -2.48 -16.20
N THR A 168 -9.48 -2.16 -15.97
CA THR A 168 -9.89 -0.85 -15.48
C THR A 168 -9.70 -0.77 -13.96
N VAL A 169 -9.85 0.42 -13.41
CA VAL A 169 -9.83 0.62 -11.95
C VAL A 169 -10.96 -0.18 -11.31
N GLU A 170 -12.14 -0.11 -11.92
CA GLU A 170 -13.35 -0.81 -11.46
C GLU A 170 -13.19 -2.34 -11.51
N ASP A 171 -12.51 -2.88 -12.55
CA ASP A 171 -12.21 -4.31 -12.62
C ASP A 171 -11.34 -4.76 -11.45
N VAL A 172 -10.27 -3.99 -11.15
CA VAL A 172 -9.35 -4.31 -10.03
C VAL A 172 -10.06 -4.14 -8.69
N GLU A 173 -10.89 -3.11 -8.51
CA GLU A 173 -11.70 -2.92 -7.31
C GLU A 173 -12.64 -4.10 -7.08
N ASN A 174 -13.34 -4.56 -8.11
CA ASN A 174 -14.23 -5.71 -8.01
C ASN A 174 -13.47 -7.00 -7.64
N LEU A 175 -12.31 -7.25 -8.26
CA LEU A 175 -11.48 -8.41 -7.93
C LEU A 175 -10.97 -8.35 -6.48
N MET A 176 -10.59 -7.16 -5.99
CA MET A 176 -10.20 -6.98 -4.59
C MET A 176 -11.36 -7.26 -3.63
N ILE A 177 -12.56 -6.75 -3.92
CA ILE A 177 -13.75 -6.99 -3.09
C ILE A 177 -14.08 -8.49 -3.05
N LEU A 178 -14.02 -9.18 -4.18
CA LEU A 178 -14.26 -10.63 -4.27
C LEU A 178 -13.23 -11.43 -3.46
N SER A 179 -11.98 -10.94 -3.37
CA SER A 179 -10.93 -11.55 -2.54
C SER A 179 -10.90 -11.00 -1.10
N GLU A 180 -11.99 -10.40 -0.64
CA GLU A 180 -12.14 -9.87 0.73
C GLU A 180 -11.07 -8.82 1.10
N PHE A 181 -10.76 -7.91 0.17
CA PHE A 181 -9.96 -6.72 0.44
C PHE A 181 -10.80 -5.46 0.43
N GLU A 182 -10.54 -4.56 1.37
CA GLU A 182 -11.07 -3.21 1.43
C GLU A 182 -10.04 -2.23 0.91
N ILE A 183 -10.43 -1.38 -0.05
CA ILE A 183 -9.55 -0.36 -0.62
C ILE A 183 -9.49 0.83 0.32
N ILE A 184 -8.28 1.15 0.80
CA ILE A 184 -8.01 2.29 1.67
C ILE A 184 -7.74 3.55 0.85
N ARG A 185 -7.04 3.38 -0.27
CA ARG A 185 -6.60 4.50 -1.11
C ARG A 185 -6.44 4.06 -2.55
N HIS A 186 -6.89 4.92 -3.45
CA HIS A 186 -6.55 4.89 -4.88
C HIS A 186 -5.90 6.21 -5.27
N SER A 187 -4.89 6.16 -6.13
CA SER A 187 -4.26 7.34 -6.72
C SER A 187 -3.73 7.05 -8.12
N GLU A 188 -3.86 8.05 -8.97
CA GLU A 188 -3.28 8.07 -10.30
C GLU A 188 -1.89 8.70 -10.21
N GLU A 189 -0.90 8.03 -10.80
CA GLU A 189 0.50 8.42 -10.71
C GLU A 189 1.18 8.30 -12.10
N ILE A 190 2.24 9.07 -12.29
CA ILE A 190 3.07 9.05 -13.50
C ILE A 190 2.30 9.40 -14.77
N LEU A 191 2.08 10.70 -14.97
CA LEU A 191 1.49 11.24 -16.21
C LEU A 191 2.48 11.13 -17.39
N LEU A 192 3.75 11.41 -17.14
CA LEU A 192 4.83 11.33 -18.14
C LEU A 192 5.93 10.35 -17.69
N PRO A 193 6.06 9.18 -18.37
CA PRO A 193 7.05 8.17 -18.00
C PRO A 193 8.45 8.44 -18.58
N ILE A 194 8.67 9.60 -19.21
CA ILE A 194 9.94 10.02 -19.83
C ILE A 194 10.64 11.08 -18.98
N ASN A 195 11.97 11.16 -19.09
CA ASN A 195 12.76 12.15 -18.37
C ASN A 195 12.94 13.42 -19.20
N LEU A 196 11.99 14.33 -19.11
CA LEU A 196 12.14 15.70 -19.60
C LEU A 196 12.44 16.59 -18.39
N PRO A 197 13.64 17.20 -18.30
CA PRO A 197 14.01 18.03 -17.15
C PRO A 197 12.92 19.06 -16.82
N ILE A 198 12.65 19.28 -15.53
CA ILE A 198 11.64 20.20 -15.00
C ILE A 198 10.20 19.80 -15.37
N PHE A 199 9.90 19.59 -16.67
CA PHE A 199 8.55 19.33 -17.16
C PHE A 199 7.95 18.01 -16.62
N SER A 200 8.72 16.92 -16.68
CA SER A 200 8.25 15.63 -16.13
C SER A 200 8.09 15.67 -14.62
N GLN A 201 8.90 16.46 -13.92
CA GLN A 201 8.74 16.64 -12.47
C GLN A 201 7.46 17.41 -12.16
N MET A 202 7.18 18.51 -12.89
CA MET A 202 5.94 19.27 -12.75
C MET A 202 4.71 18.41 -13.08
N ALA A 203 4.75 17.72 -14.23
CA ALA A 203 3.66 16.86 -14.67
C ALA A 203 3.34 15.76 -13.65
N ASN A 204 4.36 15.04 -13.18
CA ASN A 204 4.20 13.91 -12.28
C ASN A 204 4.03 14.30 -10.80
N ARG A 205 4.19 15.57 -10.43
CA ARG A 205 3.99 16.04 -9.06
C ARG A 205 2.68 16.82 -8.87
N TYR A 206 2.32 17.64 -9.86
CA TYR A 206 1.19 18.57 -9.76
C TYR A 206 0.09 18.26 -10.78
N MET A 207 0.42 18.15 -12.08
CA MET A 207 -0.57 18.00 -13.14
C MET A 207 -1.32 16.65 -13.04
N VAL A 208 -0.62 15.57 -12.68
CA VAL A 208 -1.21 14.24 -12.47
C VAL A 208 -2.32 14.21 -11.41
N LYS A 209 -2.36 15.21 -10.53
CA LYS A 209 -3.38 15.32 -9.46
C LYS A 209 -4.54 16.25 -9.82
N SER A 210 -4.45 16.94 -10.97
CA SER A 210 -5.47 17.88 -11.40
C SER A 210 -6.48 17.23 -12.35
N TRP A 211 -7.76 17.59 -12.20
CA TRP A 211 -8.80 17.24 -13.16
C TRP A 211 -8.65 18.10 -14.43
N PRO A 212 -8.76 17.58 -15.68
CA PRO A 212 -9.01 16.16 -16.01
C PRO A 212 -7.73 15.34 -16.23
N LEU A 213 -6.52 15.91 -16.05
CA LEU A 213 -5.24 15.29 -16.41
C LEU A 213 -4.92 14.02 -15.65
N LYS A 214 -5.46 13.85 -14.43
CA LYS A 214 -5.29 12.64 -13.64
C LYS A 214 -5.70 11.36 -14.38
N TYR A 215 -6.74 11.41 -15.21
CA TYR A 215 -7.21 10.26 -15.99
C TYR A 215 -6.25 9.84 -17.10
N LEU A 216 -5.33 10.72 -17.49
CA LEU A 216 -4.29 10.42 -18.47
C LEU A 216 -3.04 9.79 -17.84
N ALA A 217 -3.03 9.57 -16.53
CA ALA A 217 -1.91 8.93 -15.86
C ALA A 217 -1.68 7.51 -16.40
N LEU A 218 -0.40 7.15 -16.53
CA LEU A 218 0.01 5.82 -16.97
C LEU A 218 -0.29 4.75 -15.92
N THR A 219 -0.16 5.10 -14.64
CA THR A 219 -0.14 4.12 -13.55
C THR A 219 -1.21 4.46 -12.52
N ASN A 220 -2.01 3.47 -12.16
CA ASN A 220 -2.88 3.48 -11.01
C ASN A 220 -2.18 2.79 -9.85
N ILE A 221 -2.34 3.33 -8.64
CA ILE A 221 -1.86 2.71 -7.40
C ILE A 221 -3.03 2.53 -6.47
N MET A 222 -3.18 1.32 -5.94
CA MET A 222 -4.17 0.98 -4.93
C MET A 222 -3.50 0.47 -3.67
N VAL A 223 -3.98 0.93 -2.53
CA VAL A 223 -3.62 0.42 -1.22
C VAL A 223 -4.87 -0.18 -0.60
N ALA A 224 -4.78 -1.43 -0.21
CA ALA A 224 -5.88 -2.17 0.37
C ALA A 224 -5.46 -2.89 1.66
N ARG A 225 -6.43 -3.34 2.42
CA ARG A 225 -6.24 -4.22 3.57
C ARG A 225 -7.23 -5.37 3.52
N PRO A 226 -6.91 -6.52 4.12
CA PRO A 226 -7.88 -7.60 4.25
C PRO A 226 -9.10 -7.15 5.05
N VAL A 227 -10.31 -7.45 4.56
CA VAL A 227 -11.52 -7.30 5.37
C VAL A 227 -11.46 -8.33 6.48
N HIS A 228 -11.46 -7.86 7.71
CA HIS A 228 -11.68 -8.71 8.86
C HIS A 228 -13.14 -8.58 9.25
N PHE A 229 -13.91 -9.62 8.97
CA PHE A 229 -15.07 -9.89 9.78
C PHE A 229 -14.48 -10.22 11.17
N CYS A 230 -14.57 -9.25 12.07
CA CYS A 230 -14.31 -9.51 13.47
C CYS A 230 -15.25 -10.67 13.81
N GLN A 231 -14.75 -11.91 13.77
CA GLN A 231 -15.37 -12.94 14.59
C GLN A 231 -15.35 -12.29 15.96
N LEU A 232 -16.53 -12.00 16.48
CA LEU A 232 -16.72 -11.53 17.84
C LEU A 232 -16.01 -12.55 18.73
N THR A 233 -14.69 -12.41 18.83
CA THR A 233 -13.94 -13.11 19.87
C THR A 233 -14.59 -12.65 21.15
N GLU A 234 -14.87 -13.56 22.05
CA GLU A 234 -15.53 -13.31 23.35
C GLU A 234 -14.89 -12.16 24.14
N ARG A 235 -13.69 -11.72 23.76
CA ARG A 235 -13.00 -10.54 24.31
C ARG A 235 -13.29 -9.31 23.46
N LYS A 236 -14.29 -8.56 23.85
CA LYS A 236 -14.48 -7.20 23.34
C LYS A 236 -13.24 -6.35 23.69
N PRO A 237 -12.71 -5.54 22.77
CA PRO A 237 -11.59 -4.64 23.06
C PRO A 237 -11.98 -3.60 24.12
N THR A 238 -10.99 -3.15 24.93
CA THR A 238 -11.14 -1.96 25.74
C THR A 238 -10.90 -0.72 24.88
N VAL A 239 -11.63 0.34 25.13
CA VAL A 239 -11.58 1.57 24.31
C VAL A 239 -11.16 2.75 25.16
N SER A 240 -10.11 3.47 24.73
CA SER A 240 -9.72 4.75 25.34
C SER A 240 -10.15 5.89 24.41
N ILE A 241 -10.99 6.79 24.92
CA ILE A 241 -11.44 7.99 24.21
C ILE A 241 -10.56 9.15 24.69
N VAL A 242 -9.73 9.68 23.77
CA VAL A 242 -8.88 10.83 24.06
C VAL A 242 -9.62 12.11 23.71
N VAL A 243 -9.81 12.98 24.70
CA VAL A 243 -10.53 14.25 24.59
C VAL A 243 -9.55 15.41 24.77
N PRO A 244 -9.12 16.07 23.69
CA PRO A 244 -8.34 17.29 23.81
C PRO A 244 -9.25 18.42 24.32
N ALA A 245 -8.92 19.02 25.47
CA ALA A 245 -9.72 20.07 26.10
C ALA A 245 -8.90 21.37 26.25
N ARG A 246 -9.39 22.45 25.63
CA ARG A 246 -8.81 23.78 25.79
C ARG A 246 -9.90 24.83 25.75
N ASN A 247 -10.10 25.53 26.89
CA ASN A 247 -11.20 26.48 27.09
C ASN A 247 -12.60 25.88 26.87
N GLU A 248 -12.82 24.67 27.41
CA GLU A 248 -14.03 23.85 27.22
C GLU A 248 -14.76 23.57 28.54
N ALA A 249 -14.57 24.41 29.58
CA ALA A 249 -15.18 24.20 30.90
C ALA A 249 -16.70 23.94 30.84
N GLY A 250 -17.43 24.62 29.95
CA GLY A 250 -18.88 24.47 29.77
C GLY A 250 -19.31 23.12 29.16
N ASN A 251 -18.42 22.44 28.45
CA ASN A 251 -18.75 21.22 27.70
C ASN A 251 -18.40 19.92 28.44
N ILE A 252 -17.61 20.01 29.50
CA ILE A 252 -17.08 18.82 30.23
C ILE A 252 -18.21 17.92 30.74
N SER A 253 -19.25 18.49 31.36
CA SER A 253 -20.40 17.72 31.87
C SER A 253 -21.13 16.95 30.76
N GLN A 254 -21.24 17.56 29.57
CA GLN A 254 -21.90 16.94 28.42
C GLN A 254 -21.09 15.77 27.88
N ILE A 255 -19.76 15.86 27.89
CA ILE A 255 -18.86 14.76 27.44
C ILE A 255 -19.10 13.51 28.29
N PHE A 256 -19.13 13.66 29.63
CA PHE A 256 -19.40 12.52 30.52
C PHE A 256 -20.78 11.89 30.24
N LYS A 257 -21.81 12.71 30.02
CA LYS A 257 -23.18 12.23 29.74
C LYS A 257 -23.34 11.56 28.38
N SER A 258 -22.59 12.01 27.38
CA SER A 258 -22.75 11.52 26.00
C SER A 258 -21.76 10.43 25.62
N THR A 259 -20.80 10.12 26.46
CA THR A 259 -19.83 9.06 26.20
C THR A 259 -20.49 7.69 26.32
N PRO A 260 -20.57 6.89 25.25
CA PRO A 260 -21.17 5.55 25.31
C PRO A 260 -20.17 4.55 25.92
N GLU A 261 -20.70 3.50 26.55
CA GLU A 261 -19.92 2.33 26.87
C GLU A 261 -19.58 1.55 25.61
N LEU A 262 -18.28 1.38 25.34
CA LEU A 262 -17.77 0.69 24.16
C LEU A 262 -16.93 -0.52 24.56
N GLY A 263 -17.08 -1.60 23.79
CA GLY A 263 -16.27 -2.79 23.96
C GLY A 263 -16.43 -3.48 25.34
N PHE A 264 -15.30 -3.76 25.98
CA PHE A 264 -15.22 -4.36 27.33
C PHE A 264 -14.96 -3.32 28.43
N GLY A 265 -15.22 -2.09 28.13
CA GLY A 265 -15.09 -0.92 28.99
C GLY A 265 -14.47 0.27 28.27
N THR A 266 -14.93 1.45 28.63
CA THR A 266 -14.50 2.73 28.09
C THR A 266 -13.64 3.48 29.10
N GLU A 267 -12.50 4.03 28.67
CA GLU A 267 -11.68 4.93 29.45
C GLU A 267 -11.69 6.32 28.81
N LEU A 268 -11.94 7.38 29.58
CA LEU A 268 -11.82 8.76 29.13
C LEU A 268 -10.46 9.32 29.52
N ILE A 269 -9.72 9.87 28.55
CA ILE A 269 -8.43 10.52 28.77
C ILE A 269 -8.55 11.97 28.32
N PHE A 270 -8.69 12.90 29.28
CA PHE A 270 -8.65 14.32 28.99
C PHE A 270 -7.20 14.79 28.88
N VAL A 271 -6.91 15.48 27.79
CA VAL A 271 -5.62 16.15 27.57
C VAL A 271 -5.85 17.65 27.57
N GLU A 272 -5.51 18.29 28.67
CA GLU A 272 -5.71 19.72 28.86
C GLU A 272 -4.58 20.53 28.21
N GLY A 273 -4.94 21.44 27.31
CA GLY A 273 -4.05 22.20 26.44
C GLY A 273 -3.84 23.67 26.86
N HIS A 274 -3.38 23.94 28.08
CA HIS A 274 -3.08 25.29 28.58
C HIS A 274 -4.29 26.25 28.50
N SER A 275 -5.42 25.84 29.05
CA SER A 275 -6.65 26.65 29.12
C SER A 275 -6.44 27.92 29.95
N LYS A 276 -7.15 28.96 29.53
CA LYS A 276 -7.22 30.23 30.26
C LYS A 276 -8.41 30.32 31.22
N ASP A 277 -9.36 29.38 31.05
CA ASP A 277 -10.54 29.22 31.90
C ASP A 277 -10.40 28.10 32.92
N ASP A 278 -11.44 27.78 33.66
CA ASP A 278 -11.46 26.73 34.67
C ASP A 278 -11.58 25.29 34.11
N THR A 279 -11.25 25.05 32.84
CA THR A 279 -11.36 23.72 32.20
C THR A 279 -10.69 22.63 33.02
N TYR A 280 -9.43 22.82 33.46
CA TYR A 280 -8.70 21.84 34.25
C TYR A 280 -9.43 21.45 35.53
N LYS A 281 -9.82 22.47 36.34
CA LYS A 281 -10.54 22.27 37.61
C LYS A 281 -11.91 21.61 37.38
N THR A 282 -12.59 21.98 36.29
CA THR A 282 -13.89 21.42 35.94
C THR A 282 -13.78 19.94 35.60
N VAL A 283 -12.74 19.51 34.83
CA VAL A 283 -12.47 18.11 34.56
C VAL A 283 -12.12 17.36 35.84
N GLU A 284 -11.25 17.93 36.68
CA GLU A 284 -10.85 17.30 37.97
C GLU A 284 -12.07 17.09 38.89
N LYS A 285 -12.98 18.05 38.95
CA LYS A 285 -14.25 17.93 39.69
C LYS A 285 -15.15 16.87 39.08
N ALA A 286 -15.33 16.89 37.74
CA ALA A 286 -16.18 15.93 37.05
C ALA A 286 -15.69 14.47 37.22
N ILE A 287 -14.39 14.25 37.26
CA ILE A 287 -13.81 12.91 37.57
C ILE A 287 -14.21 12.46 38.98
N LYS A 288 -14.18 13.34 39.98
CA LYS A 288 -14.60 13.04 41.35
C LYS A 288 -16.10 12.76 41.46
N ASP A 289 -16.91 13.47 40.65
CA ASP A 289 -18.37 13.33 40.63
C ASP A 289 -18.84 12.05 39.87
N HIS A 290 -17.93 11.41 39.08
CA HIS A 290 -18.22 10.18 38.31
C HIS A 290 -17.22 9.07 38.64
N PRO A 291 -17.21 8.51 39.87
CA PRO A 291 -16.21 7.54 40.31
C PRO A 291 -16.26 6.20 39.55
N ASP A 292 -17.40 5.88 38.92
CA ASP A 292 -17.61 4.67 38.12
C ASP A 292 -16.99 4.76 36.72
N CYS A 293 -16.66 5.98 36.26
CA CYS A 293 -16.04 6.22 34.98
C CYS A 293 -14.50 6.15 35.08
N LYS A 294 -13.88 5.29 34.28
CA LYS A 294 -12.42 5.23 34.19
C LYS A 294 -11.91 6.47 33.47
N CYS A 295 -11.43 7.46 34.23
CA CYS A 295 -10.98 8.73 33.67
C CYS A 295 -9.53 9.06 34.05
N LYS A 296 -8.82 9.71 33.12
CA LYS A 296 -7.50 10.30 33.36
C LYS A 296 -7.48 11.75 32.91
N LEU A 297 -6.76 12.61 33.64
CA LEU A 297 -6.50 13.98 33.27
C LEU A 297 -5.00 14.19 33.09
N LEU A 298 -4.60 14.53 31.88
CA LEU A 298 -3.21 14.80 31.50
C LEU A 298 -3.07 16.27 31.11
N LYS A 299 -1.89 16.86 31.37
CA LYS A 299 -1.51 18.15 30.82
C LYS A 299 -0.68 17.94 29.56
N GLN A 300 -1.00 18.70 28.53
CA GLN A 300 -0.22 18.71 27.30
C GLN A 300 1.17 19.31 27.57
N SER A 301 2.22 18.69 27.05
CA SER A 301 3.60 19.18 27.19
C SER A 301 3.98 20.22 26.14
N GLY A 302 3.36 20.17 24.97
CA GLY A 302 3.62 21.08 23.86
C GLY A 302 2.49 22.11 23.64
N ASN A 303 2.55 22.84 22.53
CA ASN A 303 1.62 23.94 22.22
C ASN A 303 0.63 23.64 21.07
N GLY A 304 0.71 22.48 20.42
CA GLY A 304 -0.09 22.11 19.26
C GLY A 304 -1.09 20.97 19.52
N LYS A 305 -2.07 20.78 18.66
CA LYS A 305 -3.03 19.66 18.76
C LYS A 305 -2.42 18.28 18.53
N GLY A 306 -1.19 18.21 18.06
CA GLY A 306 -0.50 16.97 17.74
C GLY A 306 0.70 16.67 18.65
N ASP A 307 0.93 17.47 19.69
CA ASP A 307 2.05 17.30 20.63
C ASP A 307 1.66 16.44 21.83
#